data_a4ee2dc488ba0f199ccf7833a95492a4
#
_entry.id   a4ee2dc488ba0f199ccf7833a95492a4
#
_cell.length_a   1.000
_cell.length_b   1.000
_cell.length_c   1.000
_cell.angle_alpha   90.00
_cell.angle_beta   90.00
_cell.angle_gamma   90.00
#
_symmetry.space_group_name_H-M   'P 1'
#
loop_
_entity.id
_entity.type
_entity.pdbx_description
1 polymer ?
#
loop_
_entity_poly.entity_id
_entity_poly.type
_entity_poly.pdbx_seq_one_letter_code
_entity_poly.pdbx_strand_id
1 'polypeptide(L)'
;MSGAGRSRAANALEDLDWYVVDNLPPQLLPALSGMMTTVGAGVHRLAAVVDVRSREFFSHFMDYLRKVRSNGTDVRLIFLDASDAVLVRRFESSRRPHPLQGSGSVLDGIEHERTLLGGLRGVADSVIDTSNYSVHDLARRVRELVAHESDLALRINV
;
A
#
# COMPACT_ATOMS: atom_id res chain seq x y z
N MET A 1 -6.06 3.32 1.75
CA MET A 1 -7.47 3.54 1.35
C MET A 1 -7.60 3.58 -0.17
N SER A 2 -8.66 3.03 -0.71
CA SER A 2 -9.01 3.18 -2.13
C SER A 2 -9.21 4.66 -2.47
N GLY A 3 -8.64 5.11 -3.60
CA GLY A 3 -8.65 6.54 -3.95
C GLY A 3 -7.61 7.42 -3.25
N ALA A 4 -6.84 6.90 -2.29
CA ALA A 4 -5.80 7.66 -1.58
C ALA A 4 -4.49 7.83 -2.36
N GLY A 5 -4.38 7.29 -3.58
CA GLY A 5 -3.22 7.52 -4.45
C GLY A 5 -2.26 6.34 -4.59
N ARG A 6 -2.67 5.11 -4.28
CA ARG A 6 -1.82 3.90 -4.35
C ARG A 6 -1.07 3.76 -5.68
N SER A 7 -1.76 3.84 -6.80
CA SER A 7 -1.12 3.73 -8.13
C SER A 7 -0.11 4.86 -8.39
N ARG A 8 -0.34 6.05 -7.85
CA ARG A 8 0.61 7.15 -7.99
C ARG A 8 1.86 6.95 -7.14
N ALA A 9 1.71 6.40 -5.93
CA ALA A 9 2.83 6.03 -5.09
C ALA A 9 3.63 4.87 -5.73
N ALA A 10 2.96 3.89 -6.32
CA ALA A 10 3.57 2.81 -7.09
C ALA A 10 4.43 3.35 -8.23
N ASN A 11 3.87 4.21 -9.09
CA ASN A 11 4.62 4.83 -10.21
C ASN A 11 5.83 5.64 -9.71
N ALA A 12 5.68 6.36 -8.58
CA ALA A 12 6.80 7.11 -8.02
C ALA A 12 7.95 6.21 -7.51
N LEU A 13 7.64 4.99 -7.10
CA LEU A 13 8.63 3.98 -6.72
C LEU A 13 9.28 3.35 -7.96
N GLU A 14 8.51 3.07 -9.02
CA GLU A 14 9.05 2.62 -10.31
C GLU A 14 10.05 3.64 -10.89
N ASP A 15 9.74 4.94 -10.82
CA ASP A 15 10.63 6.03 -11.23
C ASP A 15 11.96 6.09 -10.43
N LEU A 16 12.04 5.37 -9.30
CA LEU A 16 13.20 5.25 -8.43
C LEU A 16 13.88 3.86 -8.54
N ASP A 17 13.61 3.14 -9.61
CA ASP A 17 14.14 1.80 -9.89
C ASP A 17 13.70 0.73 -8.86
N TRP A 18 12.54 0.91 -8.22
CA TRP A 18 11.92 -0.14 -7.43
C TRP A 18 11.16 -1.11 -8.35
N TYR A 19 11.31 -2.40 -8.09
CA TYR A 19 10.43 -3.40 -8.70
C TYR A 19 9.07 -3.34 -8.02
N VAL A 20 8.03 -2.97 -8.75
CA VAL A 20 6.68 -2.79 -8.19
C VAL A 20 5.76 -3.92 -8.62
N VAL A 21 5.08 -4.53 -7.64
CA VAL A 21 4.02 -5.51 -7.88
C VAL A 21 2.71 -4.91 -7.37
N ASP A 22 1.81 -4.61 -8.29
CA ASP A 22 0.50 -4.07 -7.95
C ASP A 22 -0.53 -5.18 -7.75
N ASN A 23 -1.52 -4.91 -6.90
CA ASN A 23 -2.62 -5.83 -6.58
C ASN A 23 -2.15 -7.23 -6.13
N LEU A 24 -1.08 -7.27 -5.34
CA LEU A 24 -0.52 -8.52 -4.84
C LEU A 24 -1.45 -9.17 -3.81
N PRO A 25 -1.85 -10.45 -4.01
CA PRO A 25 -2.50 -11.23 -2.96
C PRO A 25 -1.56 -11.39 -1.76
N PRO A 26 -2.01 -11.09 -0.52
CA PRO A 26 -1.14 -11.11 0.67
C PRO A 26 -0.38 -12.43 0.91
N GLN A 27 -0.98 -13.56 0.55
CA GLN A 27 -0.37 -14.88 0.68
C GLN A 27 0.91 -15.06 -0.15
N LEU A 28 1.12 -14.24 -1.18
CA LEU A 28 2.32 -14.29 -2.03
C LEU A 28 3.49 -13.46 -1.48
N LEU A 29 3.27 -12.64 -0.45
CA LEU A 29 4.32 -11.82 0.17
C LEU A 29 5.56 -12.62 0.60
N PRO A 30 5.44 -13.78 1.28
CA PRO A 30 6.61 -14.57 1.66
C PRO A 30 7.41 -15.10 0.47
N ALA A 31 6.71 -15.54 -0.60
CA ALA A 31 7.36 -16.03 -1.82
C ALA A 31 8.09 -14.89 -2.54
N LEU A 32 7.45 -13.72 -2.64
CA LEU A 32 8.02 -12.54 -3.26
C LEU A 32 9.25 -12.04 -2.49
N SER A 33 9.19 -12.01 -1.16
CA SER A 33 10.34 -11.67 -0.32
C SER A 33 11.49 -12.68 -0.47
N GLY A 34 11.18 -13.97 -0.62
CA GLY A 34 12.17 -15.01 -0.87
C GLY A 34 12.95 -14.79 -2.16
N MET A 35 12.33 -14.22 -3.19
CA MET A 35 13.02 -13.88 -4.45
C MET A 35 14.11 -12.82 -4.24
N MET A 36 13.93 -11.87 -3.32
CA MET A 36 14.93 -10.83 -3.02
C MET A 36 16.19 -11.40 -2.36
N THR A 37 16.03 -12.44 -1.56
CA THR A 37 17.12 -13.08 -0.81
C THR A 37 17.86 -14.15 -1.61
N THR A 38 17.34 -14.52 -2.80
CA THR A 38 17.99 -15.51 -3.65
C THR A 38 19.20 -14.89 -4.36
N VAL A 39 20.35 -15.51 -4.18
CA VAL A 39 21.61 -15.06 -4.82
C VAL A 39 21.43 -15.01 -6.34
N GLY A 40 21.65 -13.84 -6.92
CA GLY A 40 21.54 -13.63 -8.38
C GLY A 40 20.17 -13.19 -8.88
N ALA A 41 19.17 -13.01 -8.02
CA ALA A 41 17.82 -12.56 -8.44
C ALA A 41 17.80 -11.09 -8.94
N GLY A 42 18.80 -10.27 -8.59
CA GLY A 42 18.94 -8.88 -9.07
C GLY A 42 17.88 -7.90 -8.55
N VAL A 43 16.91 -8.38 -7.76
CA VAL A 43 15.86 -7.53 -7.18
C VAL A 43 16.23 -7.13 -5.77
N HIS A 44 16.73 -5.92 -5.59
CA HIS A 44 17.15 -5.40 -4.29
C HIS A 44 16.08 -4.51 -3.63
N ARG A 45 15.26 -3.85 -4.44
CA ARG A 45 14.22 -2.92 -4.00
C ARG A 45 12.88 -3.36 -4.55
N LEU A 46 11.99 -3.76 -3.67
CA LEU A 46 10.67 -4.29 -4.02
C LEU A 46 9.58 -3.51 -3.33
N ALA A 47 8.57 -3.11 -4.07
CA ALA A 47 7.35 -2.54 -3.54
C ALA A 47 6.15 -3.40 -3.92
N ALA A 48 5.34 -3.75 -2.94
CA ALA A 48 4.10 -4.49 -3.15
C ALA A 48 2.90 -3.60 -2.80
N VAL A 49 1.98 -3.45 -3.75
CA VAL A 49 0.67 -2.85 -3.48
C VAL A 49 -0.30 -3.96 -3.16
N VAL A 50 -0.74 -4.00 -1.91
CA VAL A 50 -1.62 -5.06 -1.40
C VAL A 50 -3.03 -4.52 -1.25
N ASP A 51 -4.00 -5.27 -1.76
CA ASP A 51 -5.41 -4.97 -1.62
C ASP A 51 -6.03 -5.85 -0.52
N VAL A 52 -6.40 -5.22 0.59
CA VAL A 52 -6.96 -5.92 1.75
C VAL A 52 -8.43 -5.51 1.89
N ARG A 53 -9.33 -6.31 1.30
CA ARG A 53 -10.78 -6.03 1.29
C ARG A 53 -11.61 -6.91 2.21
N SER A 54 -11.00 -7.77 3.03
CA SER A 54 -11.73 -8.63 3.97
C SER A 54 -11.04 -8.72 5.31
N ARG A 55 -11.83 -8.99 6.38
CA ARG A 55 -11.29 -9.18 7.74
C ARG A 55 -10.37 -10.39 7.86
N GLU A 56 -10.63 -11.44 7.11
CA GLU A 56 -9.76 -12.63 7.08
C GLU A 56 -8.37 -12.28 6.54
N PHE A 57 -8.30 -11.37 5.57
CA PHE A 57 -7.03 -10.88 5.04
C PHE A 57 -6.18 -10.17 6.07
N PHE A 58 -6.77 -9.46 7.02
CA PHE A 58 -5.99 -8.72 8.01
C PHE A 58 -5.16 -9.64 8.91
N SER A 59 -5.76 -10.68 9.49
CA SER A 59 -5.04 -11.61 10.37
C SER A 59 -3.92 -12.32 9.60
N HIS A 60 -4.22 -12.87 8.45
CA HIS A 60 -3.23 -13.54 7.59
C HIS A 60 -2.14 -12.57 7.09
N PHE A 61 -2.51 -11.34 6.73
CA PHE A 61 -1.54 -10.34 6.32
C PHE A 61 -0.51 -10.04 7.41
N MET A 62 -0.95 -9.89 8.66
CA MET A 62 -0.05 -9.69 9.80
C MET A 62 0.87 -10.87 10.05
N ASP A 63 0.41 -12.09 9.81
CA ASP A 63 1.23 -13.30 9.91
C ASP A 63 2.29 -13.33 8.79
N TYR A 64 1.90 -13.02 7.56
CA TYR A 64 2.83 -12.91 6.43
C TYR A 64 3.88 -11.82 6.65
N LEU A 65 3.46 -10.66 7.14
CA LEU A 65 4.36 -9.55 7.44
C LEU A 65 5.40 -9.93 8.51
N ARG A 66 4.96 -10.59 9.59
CA ARG A 66 5.85 -11.12 10.63
C ARG A 66 6.85 -12.13 10.06
N LYS A 67 6.38 -13.05 9.21
CA LYS A 67 7.22 -14.04 8.56
C LYS A 67 8.28 -13.42 7.67
N VAL A 68 7.94 -12.42 6.89
CA VAL A 68 8.88 -11.69 6.02
C VAL A 68 9.93 -10.95 6.86
N ARG A 69 9.50 -10.28 7.93
CA ARG A 69 10.41 -9.59 8.87
C ARG A 69 11.37 -10.54 9.57
N SER A 70 10.91 -11.73 9.95
CA SER A 70 11.76 -12.75 10.62
C SER A 70 12.85 -13.30 9.71
N ASN A 71 12.71 -13.20 8.39
CA ASN A 71 13.71 -13.61 7.41
C ASN A 71 14.82 -12.56 7.19
N GLY A 72 14.85 -11.50 7.99
CA GLY A 72 15.88 -10.45 7.90
C GLY A 72 15.65 -9.42 6.78
N THR A 73 14.49 -9.45 6.10
CA THR A 73 14.15 -8.43 5.10
C THR A 73 13.70 -7.14 5.81
N ASP A 74 14.26 -5.99 5.45
CA ASP A 74 13.77 -4.69 5.91
C ASP A 74 12.42 -4.39 5.26
N VAL A 75 11.34 -4.56 6.02
CA VAL A 75 9.96 -4.40 5.53
C VAL A 75 9.31 -3.22 6.22
N ARG A 76 8.79 -2.29 5.44
CA ARG A 76 7.97 -1.18 5.93
C ARG A 76 6.59 -1.19 5.30
N LEU A 77 5.59 -1.03 6.15
CA LEU A 77 4.20 -0.88 5.77
C LEU A 77 3.86 0.61 5.66
N ILE A 78 3.53 1.05 4.44
CA ILE A 78 3.11 2.43 4.16
C ILE A 78 1.60 2.43 3.95
N PHE A 79 0.88 3.18 4.76
CA PHE A 79 -0.57 3.35 4.64
C PHE A 79 -0.90 4.69 4.01
N LEU A 80 -1.60 4.67 2.88
CA LEU A 80 -2.11 5.89 2.24
C LEU A 80 -3.54 6.16 2.68
N ASP A 81 -3.79 7.34 3.18
CA ASP A 81 -5.10 7.80 3.64
C ASP A 81 -5.49 9.12 2.97
N ALA A 82 -6.77 9.46 3.07
CA ALA A 82 -7.29 10.79 2.79
C ALA A 82 -8.62 10.98 3.54
N SER A 83 -9.05 12.22 3.72
CA SER A 83 -10.36 12.50 4.32
C SER A 83 -11.50 11.97 3.46
N ASP A 84 -12.61 11.60 4.09
CA ASP A 84 -13.77 11.02 3.39
C ASP A 84 -14.31 11.95 2.30
N ALA A 85 -14.37 13.25 2.59
CA ALA A 85 -14.79 14.25 1.62
C ALA A 85 -13.90 14.29 0.36
N VAL A 86 -12.58 14.10 0.53
CA VAL A 86 -11.63 14.05 -0.58
C VAL A 86 -11.79 12.75 -1.35
N LEU A 87 -11.95 11.62 -0.67
CA LEU A 87 -12.15 10.33 -1.31
C LEU A 87 -13.45 10.30 -2.12
N VAL A 88 -14.57 10.76 -1.55
CA VAL A 88 -15.86 10.88 -2.26
C VAL A 88 -15.68 11.67 -3.55
N ARG A 89 -15.10 12.87 -3.47
CA ARG A 89 -14.87 13.73 -4.64
C ARG A 89 -13.99 13.06 -5.71
N ARG A 90 -12.96 12.30 -5.29
CA ARG A 90 -12.08 11.56 -6.22
C ARG A 90 -12.82 10.43 -6.93
N PHE A 91 -13.67 9.69 -6.23
CA PHE A 91 -14.50 8.65 -6.83
C PHE A 91 -15.54 9.23 -7.79
N GLU A 92 -16.25 10.28 -7.41
CA GLU A 92 -17.22 10.97 -8.26
C GLU A 92 -16.57 11.51 -9.54
N SER A 93 -15.39 12.13 -9.42
CA SER A 93 -14.66 12.66 -10.59
C SER A 93 -14.19 11.56 -11.54
N SER A 94 -13.85 10.39 -11.04
CA SER A 94 -13.42 9.24 -11.84
C SER A 94 -14.58 8.45 -12.44
N ARG A 95 -15.81 8.69 -12.00
CA ARG A 95 -17.02 7.95 -12.38
C ARG A 95 -16.90 6.44 -12.14
N ARG A 96 -16.13 6.03 -11.14
CA ARG A 96 -15.96 4.63 -10.75
C ARG A 96 -16.67 4.38 -9.42
N PRO A 97 -17.40 3.28 -9.28
CA PRO A 97 -17.96 2.90 -7.99
C PRO A 97 -16.83 2.57 -7.01
N HIS A 98 -17.07 2.81 -5.72
CA HIS A 98 -16.16 2.34 -4.69
C HIS A 98 -16.22 0.80 -4.60
N PRO A 99 -15.09 0.08 -4.47
CA PRO A 99 -15.08 -1.39 -4.48
C PRO A 99 -15.96 -2.06 -3.41
N LEU A 100 -16.18 -1.38 -2.28
CA LEU A 100 -17.00 -1.88 -1.16
C LEU A 100 -18.34 -1.14 -1.03
N GLN A 101 -18.74 -0.38 -2.03
CA GLN A 101 -19.99 0.40 -2.02
C GLN A 101 -21.24 -0.51 -2.04
N GLY A 102 -21.17 -1.65 -2.74
CA GLY A 102 -22.36 -2.50 -2.92
C GLY A 102 -23.49 -1.74 -3.59
N SER A 103 -24.67 -1.76 -2.97
CA SER A 103 -25.86 -0.98 -3.38
C SER A 103 -25.97 0.40 -2.70
N GLY A 104 -25.02 0.74 -1.83
CA GLY A 104 -24.99 2.01 -1.08
C GLY A 104 -24.32 3.15 -1.84
N SER A 105 -24.02 4.21 -1.11
CA SER A 105 -23.29 5.36 -1.61
C SER A 105 -21.77 5.11 -1.64
N VAL A 106 -21.03 6.00 -2.32
CA VAL A 106 -19.56 6.01 -2.27
C VAL A 106 -19.07 6.18 -0.82
N LEU A 107 -19.74 7.02 -0.04
CA LEU A 107 -19.39 7.25 1.37
C LEU A 107 -19.54 5.97 2.21
N ASP A 108 -20.63 5.21 2.03
CA ASP A 108 -20.81 3.94 2.73
C ASP A 108 -19.67 2.96 2.43
N GLY A 109 -19.21 2.92 1.19
CA GLY A 109 -18.06 2.11 0.78
C GLY A 109 -16.75 2.55 1.44
N ILE A 110 -16.52 3.85 1.55
CA ILE A 110 -15.34 4.44 2.21
C ILE A 110 -15.36 4.12 3.71
N GLU A 111 -16.46 4.31 4.39
CA GLU A 111 -16.62 4.03 5.82
C GLU A 111 -16.42 2.54 6.12
N HIS A 112 -16.94 1.68 5.26
CA HIS A 112 -16.73 0.25 5.35
C HIS A 112 -15.26 -0.11 5.19
N GLU A 113 -14.59 0.41 4.15
CA GLU A 113 -13.16 0.19 3.94
C GLU A 113 -12.32 0.70 5.12
N ARG A 114 -12.64 1.88 5.65
CA ARG A 114 -11.95 2.47 6.81
C ARG A 114 -12.06 1.59 8.04
N THR A 115 -13.22 1.00 8.28
CA THR A 115 -13.45 0.05 9.37
C THR A 115 -12.60 -1.22 9.18
N LEU A 116 -12.55 -1.76 7.96
CA LEU A 116 -11.74 -2.95 7.64
C LEU A 116 -10.24 -2.68 7.79
N LEU A 117 -9.77 -1.53 7.34
CA LEU A 117 -8.35 -1.19 7.30
C LEU A 117 -7.83 -0.48 8.57
N GLY A 118 -8.69 -0.17 9.53
CA GLY A 118 -8.31 0.56 10.75
C GLY A 118 -7.17 -0.10 11.53
N GLY A 119 -7.17 -1.44 11.60
CA GLY A 119 -6.09 -2.21 12.21
C GLY A 119 -4.75 -2.07 11.46
N LEU A 120 -4.76 -2.08 10.12
CA LEU A 120 -3.56 -1.88 9.31
C LEU A 120 -3.00 -0.47 9.46
N ARG A 121 -3.87 0.53 9.49
CA ARG A 121 -3.47 1.92 9.74
C ARG A 121 -2.75 2.08 11.08
N GLY A 122 -3.22 1.37 12.12
CA GLY A 122 -2.64 1.43 13.47
C GLY A 122 -1.27 0.78 13.60
N VAL A 123 -0.92 -0.17 12.72
CA VAL A 123 0.37 -0.89 12.72
C VAL A 123 1.31 -0.48 11.58
N ALA A 124 0.89 0.50 10.77
CA ALA A 124 1.71 1.00 9.68
C ALA A 124 2.96 1.73 10.20
N ASP A 125 4.09 1.48 9.57
CA ASP A 125 5.35 2.17 9.87
C ASP A 125 5.30 3.64 9.43
N SER A 126 4.49 3.94 8.40
CA SER A 126 4.21 5.30 7.94
C SER A 126 2.78 5.45 7.45
N VAL A 127 2.12 6.52 7.86
CA VAL A 127 0.80 6.93 7.35
C VAL A 127 0.97 8.24 6.57
N ILE A 128 0.56 8.23 5.30
CA ILE A 128 0.59 9.42 4.45
C ILE A 128 -0.85 9.88 4.22
N ASP A 129 -1.20 11.03 4.78
CA ASP A 129 -2.46 11.72 4.46
C ASP A 129 -2.30 12.52 3.17
N THR A 130 -3.00 12.07 2.13
CA THR A 130 -2.97 12.68 0.79
C THR A 130 -4.09 13.67 0.54
N SER A 131 -4.85 14.07 1.56
CA SER A 131 -6.03 14.93 1.43
C SER A 131 -5.72 16.24 0.70
N ASN A 132 -4.57 16.84 1.00
CA ASN A 132 -4.13 18.11 0.42
C ASN A 132 -2.98 17.95 -0.58
N TYR A 133 -2.68 16.74 -1.01
CA TYR A 133 -1.57 16.48 -1.91
C TYR A 133 -2.00 16.58 -3.38
N SER A 134 -1.18 17.25 -4.17
CA SER A 134 -1.13 17.05 -5.61
C SER A 134 -0.42 15.73 -5.94
N VAL A 135 -0.48 15.32 -7.21
CA VAL A 135 0.27 14.14 -7.70
C VAL A 135 1.77 14.30 -7.45
N HIS A 136 2.29 15.51 -7.64
CA HIS A 136 3.71 15.82 -7.42
C HIS A 136 4.11 15.80 -5.96
N ASP A 137 3.23 16.25 -5.06
CA ASP A 137 3.48 16.21 -3.62
C ASP A 137 3.58 14.78 -3.10
N LEU A 138 2.69 13.90 -3.56
CA LEU A 138 2.75 12.48 -3.20
C LEU A 138 4.05 11.83 -3.71
N ALA A 139 4.43 12.07 -4.96
CA ALA A 139 5.66 11.53 -5.52
C ALA A 139 6.90 12.03 -4.74
N ARG A 140 6.94 13.32 -4.37
CA ARG A 140 8.01 13.87 -3.53
C ARG A 140 8.05 13.19 -2.17
N ARG A 141 6.90 13.02 -1.50
CA ARG A 141 6.81 12.37 -0.19
C ARG A 141 7.27 10.93 -0.21
N VAL A 142 6.90 10.19 -1.25
CA VAL A 142 7.36 8.80 -1.45
C VAL A 142 8.89 8.78 -1.61
N ARG A 143 9.49 9.66 -2.43
CA ARG A 143 10.94 9.75 -2.59
C ARG A 143 11.65 10.02 -1.26
N GLU A 144 11.15 10.96 -0.47
CA GLU A 144 11.70 11.28 0.85
C GLU A 144 11.71 10.06 1.79
N LEU A 145 10.63 9.27 1.76
CA LEU A 145 10.51 8.06 2.61
C LEU A 145 11.53 6.99 2.25
N VAL A 146 11.93 6.88 0.99
CA VAL A 146 12.84 5.83 0.52
C VAL A 146 14.27 6.30 0.25
N ALA A 147 14.55 7.60 0.41
CA ALA A 147 15.84 8.21 0.05
C ALA A 147 17.05 7.71 0.89
N HIS A 148 16.79 7.14 2.07
CA HIS A 148 17.83 6.72 3.02
C HIS A 148 17.81 5.21 3.28
N GLU A 149 17.34 4.41 2.33
CA GLU A 149 17.08 3.00 2.57
C GLU A 149 18.24 2.10 2.10
N SER A 150 18.43 1.00 2.86
CA SER A 150 19.38 -0.06 2.54
C SER A 150 19.08 -0.74 1.20
N ASP A 151 20.09 -1.37 0.59
CA ASP A 151 19.97 -2.02 -0.72
C ASP A 151 18.97 -3.18 -0.78
N LEU A 152 18.58 -3.76 0.36
CA LEU A 152 17.60 -4.84 0.47
C LEU A 152 16.36 -4.33 1.21
N ALA A 153 15.40 -3.78 0.47
CA ALA A 153 14.21 -3.17 1.06
C ALA A 153 12.91 -3.64 0.39
N LEU A 154 11.95 -4.09 1.20
CA LEU A 154 10.58 -4.38 0.77
C LEU A 154 9.64 -3.30 1.32
N ARG A 155 8.86 -2.68 0.44
CA ARG A 155 7.81 -1.72 0.80
C ARG A 155 6.45 -2.30 0.47
N ILE A 156 5.55 -2.23 1.43
CA ILE A 156 4.18 -2.69 1.29
C ILE A 156 3.28 -1.47 1.37
N ASN A 157 2.54 -1.21 0.30
CA ASN A 157 1.62 -0.09 0.18
C ASN A 157 0.18 -0.60 0.25
N VAL A 158 -0.61 -0.08 1.17
CA VAL A 158 -2.02 -0.44 1.40
C VAL A 158 -2.93 0.78 1.27
#